data_8a01f8e187b0a153a5755dbc7c7662c6
#
_entry.id   8a01f8e187b0a153a5755dbc7c7662c6
#
_cell.length_a   1.000
_cell.length_b   1.000
_cell.length_c   1.000
_cell.angle_alpha   90.00
_cell.angle_beta   90.00
_cell.angle_gamma   90.00
#
_symmetry.space_group_name_H-M   'P 1'
#
loop_
_entity.id
_entity.type
_entity.pdbx_description
1 polymer ?
#
loop_
_entity_poly.entity_id
_entity_poly.type
_entity_poly.pdbx_seq_one_letter_code
_entity_poly.pdbx_strand_id
1 'polypeptide(L)'
;MSAIPANLARVPNLLASRIALGGIQNTNREMLLLQVRLASGKEFSRPSENAIGASTVTVLEDAIERRAQRSRNLSQADATLNALDAALADVADILQESKGIGLSQIGVGSDAATRQNQATVIDSMLSSLTSIANRDLRGIHFFGGDEHAAPPFSSLLQGMRYIGSGAGMRADLGLASDIRVTIGAEQAFGALSGRVEGDRDLDPSMTTATRLTDLGGANGRGVRAGTIEV
;
A
#
# COMPACT_ATOMS: atom_id res chain seq x y z
N MET A 1 -79.57 44.03 -32.30
CA MET A 1 -79.17 42.86 -31.45
C MET A 1 -78.19 42.00 -32.26
N SER A 2 -76.92 42.09 -31.92
CA SER A 2 -75.90 41.34 -32.57
C SER A 2 -75.89 39.90 -31.98
N ALA A 3 -76.27 38.92 -32.76
CA ALA A 3 -76.27 37.51 -32.36
C ALA A 3 -74.78 37.05 -32.20
N ILE A 4 -74.45 36.67 -31.03
CA ILE A 4 -73.15 36.05 -30.76
C ILE A 4 -73.08 34.69 -31.53
N PRO A 5 -72.17 34.48 -32.46
CA PRO A 5 -72.10 33.24 -33.23
C PRO A 5 -71.88 32.04 -32.30
N ALA A 6 -72.71 31.02 -32.45
CA ALA A 6 -72.71 29.79 -31.63
C ALA A 6 -71.33 29.03 -31.58
N ASN A 7 -70.43 29.37 -32.48
CA ASN A 7 -69.07 28.82 -32.51
C ASN A 7 -68.14 29.30 -31.39
N LEU A 8 -68.41 30.51 -30.84
CA LEU A 8 -67.63 31.07 -29.74
C LEU A 8 -67.92 30.37 -28.40
N ALA A 9 -69.05 29.73 -28.24
CA ALA A 9 -69.40 29.00 -27.01
C ALA A 9 -68.74 27.59 -26.95
N ARG A 10 -68.36 27.03 -28.11
CA ARG A 10 -67.72 25.68 -28.17
C ARG A 10 -66.21 25.72 -27.87
N VAL A 11 -65.53 26.82 -28.19
CA VAL A 11 -64.09 26.96 -28.00
C VAL A 11 -63.70 26.97 -26.49
N PRO A 12 -64.42 27.68 -25.59
CA PRO A 12 -64.15 27.59 -24.18
C PRO A 12 -64.33 26.21 -23.58
N ASN A 13 -65.32 25.44 -24.00
CA ASN A 13 -65.59 24.09 -23.51
C ASN A 13 -64.52 23.09 -23.95
N LEU A 14 -64.04 23.14 -25.21
CA LEU A 14 -62.96 22.36 -25.69
C LEU A 14 -61.62 22.67 -24.99
N LEU A 15 -61.37 23.95 -24.73
CA LEU A 15 -60.20 24.38 -24.00
C LEU A 15 -60.23 23.89 -22.54
N ALA A 16 -61.38 24.04 -21.87
CA ALA A 16 -61.61 23.56 -20.52
C ALA A 16 -61.41 22.03 -20.40
N SER A 17 -61.93 21.25 -21.39
CA SER A 17 -61.76 19.81 -21.43
C SER A 17 -60.31 19.42 -21.64
N ARG A 18 -59.55 20.12 -22.49
CA ARG A 18 -58.11 19.88 -22.67
C ARG A 18 -57.30 20.20 -21.44
N ILE A 19 -57.57 21.28 -20.77
CA ILE A 19 -56.92 21.64 -19.50
C ILE A 19 -57.22 20.60 -18.43
N ALA A 20 -58.47 20.14 -18.29
CA ALA A 20 -58.85 19.11 -17.35
C ALA A 20 -58.16 17.76 -17.66
N LEU A 21 -58.15 17.34 -18.92
CA LEU A 21 -57.41 16.13 -19.36
C LEU A 21 -55.89 16.24 -19.06
N GLY A 22 -55.27 17.39 -19.35
CA GLY A 22 -53.89 17.67 -19.03
C GLY A 22 -53.59 17.58 -17.51
N GLY A 23 -54.50 18.13 -16.69
CA GLY A 23 -54.44 18.03 -15.23
C GLY A 23 -54.47 16.56 -14.75
N ILE A 24 -55.45 15.78 -15.22
CA ILE A 24 -55.58 14.35 -14.89
C ILE A 24 -54.32 13.56 -15.32
N GLN A 25 -53.78 13.78 -16.50
CA GLN A 25 -52.57 13.12 -16.98
C GLN A 25 -51.33 13.46 -16.12
N ASN A 26 -51.20 14.70 -15.72
CA ASN A 26 -50.12 15.14 -14.82
C ASN A 26 -50.25 14.51 -13.45
N THR A 27 -51.43 14.51 -12.84
CA THR A 27 -51.68 13.86 -11.55
C THR A 27 -51.39 12.36 -11.61
N ASN A 28 -51.82 11.66 -12.67
CA ASN A 28 -51.49 10.24 -12.86
C ASN A 28 -49.98 9.98 -12.97
N ARG A 29 -49.27 10.87 -13.66
CA ARG A 29 -47.80 10.76 -13.77
C ARG A 29 -47.12 10.97 -12.41
N GLU A 30 -47.54 11.96 -11.67
CA GLU A 30 -47.05 12.24 -10.31
C GLU A 30 -47.34 11.07 -9.36
N MET A 31 -48.53 10.49 -9.43
CA MET A 31 -48.87 9.31 -8.63
C MET A 31 -48.01 8.11 -8.96
N LEU A 32 -47.71 7.84 -10.23
CA LEU A 32 -46.78 6.80 -10.66
C LEU A 32 -45.37 7.05 -10.14
N LEU A 33 -44.87 8.28 -10.21
CA LEU A 33 -43.54 8.63 -9.68
C LEU A 33 -43.49 8.44 -8.15
N LEU A 34 -44.53 8.82 -7.43
CA LEU A 34 -44.62 8.60 -5.98
C LEU A 34 -44.64 7.09 -5.63
N GLN A 35 -45.36 6.28 -6.41
CA GLN A 35 -45.38 4.82 -6.24
C GLN A 35 -43.98 4.21 -6.46
N VAL A 36 -43.26 4.65 -7.49
CA VAL A 36 -41.89 4.21 -7.76
C VAL A 36 -40.94 4.61 -6.65
N ARG A 37 -41.03 5.84 -6.16
CA ARG A 37 -40.25 6.33 -5.02
C ARG A 37 -40.50 5.51 -3.75
N LEU A 38 -41.78 5.26 -3.45
CA LEU A 38 -42.18 4.45 -2.30
C LEU A 38 -41.68 3.02 -2.41
N ALA A 39 -41.83 2.39 -3.58
CA ALA A 39 -41.40 1.03 -3.83
C ALA A 39 -39.88 0.87 -3.82
N SER A 40 -39.12 1.87 -4.32
CA SER A 40 -37.66 1.86 -4.33
C SER A 40 -37.01 2.34 -3.03
N GLY A 41 -37.76 3.06 -2.18
CA GLY A 41 -37.22 3.76 -1.01
C GLY A 41 -36.27 4.91 -1.35
N LYS A 42 -36.20 5.33 -2.64
CA LYS A 42 -35.32 6.40 -3.13
C LYS A 42 -36.13 7.63 -3.48
N GLU A 43 -35.65 8.80 -3.08
CA GLU A 43 -36.29 10.09 -3.39
C GLU A 43 -36.24 10.40 -4.89
N PHE A 44 -35.15 10.04 -5.56
CA PHE A 44 -34.98 10.17 -7.01
C PHE A 44 -34.23 8.94 -7.57
N SER A 45 -34.53 8.60 -8.81
CA SER A 45 -33.89 7.45 -9.50
C SER A 45 -32.92 7.91 -10.58
N ARG A 46 -33.06 9.15 -11.05
CA ARG A 46 -32.25 9.73 -12.12
C ARG A 46 -31.63 11.04 -11.67
N PRO A 47 -30.37 11.30 -12.01
CA PRO A 47 -29.72 12.58 -11.69
C PRO A 47 -30.48 13.81 -12.22
N SER A 48 -31.22 13.66 -13.33
CA SER A 48 -32.04 14.72 -13.91
C SER A 48 -33.25 15.13 -13.07
N GLU A 49 -33.71 14.29 -12.14
CA GLU A 49 -34.84 14.58 -11.27
C GLU A 49 -34.46 15.51 -10.12
N ASN A 50 -33.23 15.39 -9.62
CA ASN A 50 -32.66 16.25 -8.58
C ASN A 50 -31.14 16.34 -8.76
N ALA A 51 -30.68 17.32 -9.54
CA ALA A 51 -29.27 17.50 -9.85
C ALA A 51 -28.41 17.81 -8.61
N ILE A 52 -28.97 18.61 -7.68
CA ILE A 52 -28.27 18.97 -6.42
C ILE A 52 -28.16 17.73 -5.51
N GLY A 53 -29.26 17.00 -5.35
CA GLY A 53 -29.26 15.76 -4.58
C GLY A 53 -28.31 14.71 -5.18
N ALA A 54 -28.31 14.56 -6.51
CA ALA A 54 -27.42 13.64 -7.20
C ALA A 54 -25.93 14.00 -6.99
N SER A 55 -25.57 15.28 -7.10
CA SER A 55 -24.19 15.72 -6.84
C SER A 55 -23.78 15.47 -5.39
N THR A 56 -24.68 15.69 -4.44
CA THR A 56 -24.42 15.40 -3.02
C THR A 56 -24.22 13.90 -2.77
N VAL A 57 -25.05 13.05 -3.38
CA VAL A 57 -24.91 11.58 -3.30
C VAL A 57 -23.55 11.15 -3.85
N THR A 58 -23.13 11.64 -5.04
CA THR A 58 -21.83 11.31 -5.62
C THR A 58 -20.69 11.71 -4.70
N VAL A 59 -20.70 12.90 -4.10
CA VAL A 59 -19.68 13.34 -3.16
C VAL A 59 -19.62 12.45 -1.91
N LEU A 60 -20.80 12.03 -1.41
CA LEU A 60 -20.88 11.13 -0.26
C LEU A 60 -20.41 9.71 -0.61
N GLU A 61 -20.78 9.19 -1.76
CA GLU A 61 -20.31 7.89 -2.25
C GLU A 61 -18.79 7.88 -2.39
N ASP A 62 -18.19 8.90 -3.01
CA ASP A 62 -16.75 9.08 -3.07
C ASP A 62 -16.09 9.15 -1.69
N ALA A 63 -16.73 9.82 -0.74
CA ALA A 63 -16.21 9.91 0.63
C ALA A 63 -16.27 8.55 1.35
N ILE A 64 -17.33 7.79 1.15
CA ILE A 64 -17.49 6.44 1.69
C ILE A 64 -16.44 5.50 1.09
N GLU A 65 -16.26 5.56 -0.23
CA GLU A 65 -15.29 4.72 -0.93
C GLU A 65 -13.85 5.01 -0.48
N ARG A 66 -13.48 6.30 -0.36
CA ARG A 66 -12.19 6.70 0.21
C ARG A 66 -12.01 6.21 1.65
N ARG A 67 -13.03 6.27 2.49
CA ARG A 67 -12.97 5.74 3.86
C ARG A 67 -12.82 4.22 3.88
N ALA A 68 -13.55 3.51 3.03
CA ALA A 68 -13.44 2.06 2.89
C ALA A 68 -12.03 1.66 2.41
N GLN A 69 -11.45 2.41 1.47
CA GLN A 69 -10.07 2.16 1.02
C GLN A 69 -9.06 2.42 2.14
N ARG A 70 -9.20 3.51 2.90
CA ARG A 70 -8.34 3.77 4.07
C ARG A 70 -8.44 2.67 5.11
N SER A 71 -9.64 2.18 5.39
CA SER A 71 -9.83 1.06 6.34
C SER A 71 -9.10 -0.21 5.87
N ARG A 72 -9.16 -0.53 4.58
CA ARG A 72 -8.40 -1.65 4.00
C ARG A 72 -6.88 -1.45 4.11
N ASN A 73 -6.40 -0.25 3.80
CA ASN A 73 -4.98 0.10 3.91
C ASN A 73 -4.49 -0.01 5.36
N LEU A 74 -5.31 0.45 6.31
CA LEU A 74 -5.00 0.36 7.75
C LEU A 74 -4.90 -1.10 8.21
N SER A 75 -5.85 -1.94 7.82
CA SER A 75 -5.82 -3.37 8.15
C SER A 75 -4.61 -4.07 7.53
N GLN A 76 -4.22 -3.70 6.31
CA GLN A 76 -3.02 -4.24 5.68
C GLN A 76 -1.75 -3.77 6.39
N ALA A 77 -1.66 -2.49 6.74
CA ALA A 77 -0.53 -1.93 7.48
C ALA A 77 -0.38 -2.59 8.87
N ASP A 78 -1.49 -2.77 9.59
CA ASP A 78 -1.51 -3.44 10.89
C ASP A 78 -1.02 -4.89 10.78
N ALA A 79 -1.52 -5.66 9.81
CA ALA A 79 -1.06 -7.03 9.58
C ALA A 79 0.45 -7.10 9.25
N THR A 80 0.96 -6.14 8.46
CA THR A 80 2.38 -6.10 8.08
C THR A 80 3.25 -5.72 9.28
N LEU A 81 2.84 -4.73 10.07
CA LEU A 81 3.56 -4.30 11.27
C LEU A 81 3.59 -5.40 12.35
N ASN A 82 2.49 -6.09 12.58
CA ASN A 82 2.44 -7.22 13.52
C ASN A 82 3.37 -8.37 13.07
N ALA A 83 3.42 -8.65 11.78
CA ALA A 83 4.32 -9.66 11.24
C ALA A 83 5.80 -9.23 11.30
N LEU A 84 6.09 -7.93 11.11
CA LEU A 84 7.41 -7.35 11.28
C LEU A 84 7.86 -7.41 12.75
N ASP A 85 6.97 -7.05 13.68
CA ASP A 85 7.25 -7.10 15.13
C ASP A 85 7.57 -8.54 15.58
N ALA A 86 6.78 -9.52 15.12
CA ALA A 86 7.06 -10.92 15.37
C ALA A 86 8.42 -11.37 14.79
N ALA A 87 8.78 -10.90 13.58
CA ALA A 87 10.08 -11.20 13.00
C ALA A 87 11.24 -10.59 13.81
N LEU A 88 11.08 -9.37 14.30
CA LEU A 88 12.08 -8.72 15.16
C LEU A 88 12.21 -9.41 16.54
N ALA A 89 11.11 -9.89 17.10
CA ALA A 89 11.12 -10.68 18.32
C ALA A 89 11.89 -12.00 18.13
N ASP A 90 11.60 -12.74 17.04
CA ASP A 90 12.34 -13.96 16.69
C ASP A 90 13.85 -13.70 16.55
N VAL A 91 14.26 -12.58 15.94
CA VAL A 91 15.65 -12.16 15.83
C VAL A 91 16.26 -11.89 17.21
N ALA A 92 15.56 -11.18 18.06
CA ALA A 92 16.04 -10.84 19.40
C ALA A 92 16.26 -12.12 20.23
N ASP A 93 15.36 -13.08 20.15
CA ASP A 93 15.49 -14.36 20.85
C ASP A 93 16.72 -15.15 20.38
N ILE A 94 16.94 -15.26 19.07
CA ILE A 94 18.12 -15.94 18.49
C ILE A 94 19.42 -15.24 18.94
N LEU A 95 19.43 -13.89 18.95
CA LEU A 95 20.61 -13.14 19.38
C LEU A 95 20.90 -13.35 20.88
N GLN A 96 19.88 -13.41 21.72
CA GLN A 96 20.05 -13.69 23.16
C GLN A 96 20.57 -15.11 23.38
N GLU A 97 20.05 -16.10 22.67
CA GLU A 97 20.51 -17.47 22.73
C GLU A 97 21.96 -17.59 22.25
N SER A 98 22.30 -17.00 21.11
CA SER A 98 23.65 -16.94 20.57
C SER A 98 24.64 -16.31 21.56
N LYS A 99 24.25 -15.20 22.19
CA LYS A 99 25.04 -14.56 23.26
C LYS A 99 25.25 -15.49 24.46
N GLY A 100 24.22 -16.24 24.86
CA GLY A 100 24.28 -17.23 25.93
C GLY A 100 25.28 -18.34 25.62
N ILE A 101 25.24 -18.88 24.38
CA ILE A 101 26.21 -19.85 23.90
C ILE A 101 27.61 -19.28 23.94
N GLY A 102 27.84 -18.07 23.39
CA GLY A 102 29.13 -17.41 23.38
C GLY A 102 29.72 -17.23 24.79
N LEU A 103 28.90 -16.74 25.74
CA LEU A 103 29.33 -16.56 27.14
C LEU A 103 29.70 -17.90 27.81
N SER A 104 28.96 -18.99 27.49
CA SER A 104 29.27 -20.31 28.07
C SER A 104 30.60 -20.89 27.59
N GLN A 105 31.12 -20.42 26.45
CA GLN A 105 32.40 -20.90 25.88
C GLN A 105 33.62 -20.11 26.37
N ILE A 106 33.47 -19.04 27.15
CA ILE A 106 34.59 -18.24 27.69
C ILE A 106 35.24 -18.91 28.92
N GLY A 107 34.55 -19.90 29.52
CA GLY A 107 35.02 -20.57 30.75
C GLY A 107 36.10 -21.63 30.49
N VAL A 108 36.91 -21.93 31.58
CA VAL A 108 38.01 -22.89 31.58
C VAL A 108 37.57 -24.35 31.31
N GLY A 109 36.24 -24.62 31.32
CA GLY A 109 35.69 -25.96 31.09
C GLY A 109 35.28 -26.26 29.64
N SER A 110 35.50 -25.33 28.72
CA SER A 110 35.15 -25.54 27.31
C SER A 110 36.35 -26.16 26.54
N ASP A 111 36.21 -27.41 26.14
CA ASP A 111 37.17 -28.07 25.28
C ASP A 111 36.96 -27.75 23.79
N ALA A 112 37.90 -28.20 22.93
CA ALA A 112 37.83 -27.92 21.51
C ALA A 112 36.64 -28.59 20.84
N ALA A 113 36.24 -29.79 21.27
CA ALA A 113 35.12 -30.52 20.71
C ALA A 113 33.78 -29.84 21.05
N THR A 114 33.62 -29.38 22.29
CA THR A 114 32.46 -28.62 22.71
C THR A 114 32.32 -27.32 21.94
N ARG A 115 33.42 -26.57 21.75
CA ARG A 115 33.41 -25.33 20.92
C ARG A 115 33.01 -25.62 19.46
N GLN A 116 33.52 -26.72 18.88
CA GLN A 116 33.17 -27.13 17.51
C GLN A 116 31.68 -27.46 17.40
N ASN A 117 31.12 -28.17 18.37
CA ASN A 117 29.69 -28.47 18.40
C ASN A 117 28.84 -27.19 18.53
N GLN A 118 29.25 -26.26 19.40
CA GLN A 118 28.55 -24.97 19.56
C GLN A 118 28.68 -24.08 18.32
N ALA A 119 29.79 -24.12 17.59
CA ALA A 119 29.95 -23.44 16.31
C ALA A 119 28.90 -23.94 15.29
N THR A 120 28.64 -25.25 15.22
CA THR A 120 27.60 -25.80 14.35
C THR A 120 26.19 -25.30 14.73
N VAL A 121 25.93 -25.13 16.03
CA VAL A 121 24.66 -24.55 16.49
C VAL A 121 24.54 -23.08 16.06
N ILE A 122 25.62 -22.30 16.21
CA ILE A 122 25.65 -20.90 15.76
C ILE A 122 25.45 -20.80 14.24
N ASP A 123 26.05 -21.68 13.44
CA ASP A 123 25.82 -21.74 11.99
C ASP A 123 24.35 -22.01 11.64
N SER A 124 23.70 -22.89 12.40
CA SER A 124 22.25 -23.14 12.26
C SER A 124 21.41 -21.89 12.64
N MET A 125 21.79 -21.18 13.71
CA MET A 125 21.14 -19.92 14.08
C MET A 125 21.34 -18.83 13.03
N LEU A 126 22.49 -18.73 12.40
CA LEU A 126 22.77 -17.82 11.28
C LEU A 126 21.86 -18.10 10.09
N SER A 127 21.68 -19.39 9.76
CA SER A 127 20.74 -19.81 8.71
C SER A 127 19.30 -19.42 9.05
N SER A 128 18.90 -19.58 10.32
CA SER A 128 17.57 -19.16 10.81
C SER A 128 17.40 -17.65 10.76
N LEU A 129 18.39 -16.88 11.18
CA LEU A 129 18.40 -15.41 11.07
C LEU A 129 18.24 -14.95 9.62
N THR A 130 18.94 -15.60 8.69
CA THR A 130 18.82 -15.31 7.25
C THR A 130 17.40 -15.58 6.74
N SER A 131 16.80 -16.67 7.17
CA SER A 131 15.42 -17.00 6.83
C SER A 131 14.44 -15.96 7.36
N ILE A 132 14.61 -15.50 8.60
CA ILE A 132 13.79 -14.45 9.20
C ILE A 132 14.01 -13.11 8.49
N ALA A 133 15.25 -12.77 8.17
CA ALA A 133 15.61 -11.55 7.46
C ALA A 133 15.05 -11.49 6.03
N ASN A 134 14.79 -12.64 5.43
CA ASN A 134 14.13 -12.78 4.12
C ASN A 134 12.63 -13.04 4.22
N ARG A 135 12.04 -12.99 5.43
CA ARG A 135 10.60 -13.22 5.62
C ARG A 135 9.80 -12.15 4.89
N ASP A 136 8.72 -12.61 4.28
CA ASP A 136 7.77 -11.75 3.59
C ASP A 136 6.33 -11.96 4.08
N LEU A 137 5.49 -11.01 3.76
CA LEU A 137 4.03 -11.14 3.85
C LEU A 137 3.43 -10.76 2.49
N ARG A 138 2.85 -11.75 1.80
CA ARG A 138 2.23 -11.57 0.46
C ARG A 138 3.20 -11.01 -0.58
N GLY A 139 4.46 -11.42 -0.54
CA GLY A 139 5.50 -10.97 -1.46
C GLY A 139 6.15 -9.64 -1.10
N ILE A 140 5.86 -9.08 0.07
CA ILE A 140 6.49 -7.86 0.58
C ILE A 140 7.50 -8.28 1.65
N HIS A 141 8.79 -8.16 1.36
CA HIS A 141 9.87 -8.43 2.31
C HIS A 141 10.00 -7.29 3.32
N PHE A 142 10.05 -7.63 4.61
CA PHE A 142 10.03 -6.64 5.69
C PHE A 142 11.29 -5.78 5.77
N PHE A 143 12.44 -6.38 5.46
CA PHE A 143 13.76 -5.77 5.68
C PHE A 143 14.43 -5.30 4.37
N GLY A 144 13.69 -5.31 3.25
CA GLY A 144 14.20 -4.85 1.97
C GLY A 144 14.27 -3.33 1.81
N GLY A 145 13.67 -2.59 2.73
CA GLY A 145 13.52 -1.15 2.59
C GLY A 145 12.50 -0.81 1.50
N ASP A 146 12.90 0.02 0.55
CA ASP A 146 12.09 0.39 -0.61
C ASP A 146 12.05 -0.74 -1.66
N GLU A 147 13.06 -1.66 -1.64
CA GLU A 147 13.18 -2.84 -2.49
C GLU A 147 12.58 -4.07 -1.80
N HIS A 148 11.27 -4.13 -1.75
CA HIS A 148 10.54 -5.16 -1.02
C HIS A 148 10.07 -6.35 -1.87
N ALA A 149 10.28 -6.33 -3.20
CA ALA A 149 9.80 -7.37 -4.11
C ALA A 149 10.70 -8.59 -4.20
N ALA A 150 11.96 -8.50 -3.77
CA ALA A 150 12.95 -9.58 -3.81
C ALA A 150 13.53 -9.83 -2.41
N PRO A 151 14.02 -11.06 -2.13
CA PRO A 151 14.69 -11.34 -0.87
C PRO A 151 15.88 -10.41 -0.64
N PRO A 152 15.89 -9.64 0.47
CA PRO A 152 16.92 -8.63 0.70
C PRO A 152 18.29 -9.19 1.02
N PHE A 153 18.38 -10.44 1.50
CA PHE A 153 19.63 -11.09 1.82
C PHE A 153 19.89 -12.29 0.91
N SER A 154 21.07 -12.35 0.35
CA SER A 154 21.53 -13.49 -0.45
C SER A 154 22.88 -13.98 0.05
N SER A 155 23.13 -15.30 0.00
CA SER A 155 24.42 -15.88 0.29
C SER A 155 25.39 -15.63 -0.87
N LEU A 156 26.55 -15.09 -0.58
CA LEU A 156 27.63 -14.87 -1.56
C LEU A 156 28.98 -15.16 -0.92
N LEU A 157 29.76 -16.06 -1.54
CA LEU A 157 31.17 -16.37 -1.14
C LEU A 157 31.35 -16.59 0.37
N GLN A 158 30.52 -17.44 0.97
CA GLN A 158 30.48 -17.74 2.42
C GLN A 158 30.10 -16.56 3.32
N GLY A 159 29.59 -15.48 2.76
CA GLY A 159 29.02 -14.33 3.48
C GLY A 159 27.58 -14.06 3.10
N MET A 160 27.02 -13.04 3.73
CA MET A 160 25.68 -12.55 3.45
C MET A 160 25.77 -11.19 2.78
N ARG A 161 25.14 -11.08 1.61
CA ARG A 161 25.01 -9.82 0.90
C ARG A 161 23.62 -9.25 1.13
N TYR A 162 23.53 -8.01 1.61
CA TYR A 162 22.31 -7.24 1.64
C TYR A 162 22.19 -6.38 0.37
N ILE A 163 21.07 -6.47 -0.31
CA ILE A 163 20.78 -5.77 -1.58
C ILE A 163 19.59 -4.80 -1.46
N GLY A 164 18.99 -4.69 -0.30
CA GLY A 164 17.93 -3.72 -0.04
C GLY A 164 18.46 -2.29 0.02
N SER A 165 17.57 -1.33 -0.09
CA SER A 165 17.89 0.11 -0.02
C SER A 165 16.72 0.91 0.53
N GLY A 166 17.03 2.12 1.01
CA GLY A 166 16.01 3.08 1.43
C GLY A 166 15.44 2.82 2.82
N ALA A 167 14.48 3.68 3.17
CA ALA A 167 13.96 3.75 4.53
C ALA A 167 12.73 2.85 4.80
N GLY A 168 12.19 2.24 3.75
CA GLY A 168 11.03 1.37 3.81
C GLY A 168 9.76 1.95 3.21
N MET A 169 8.90 1.04 2.73
CA MET A 169 7.63 1.35 2.09
C MET A 169 6.70 2.07 3.07
N ARG A 170 6.00 3.06 2.58
CA ARG A 170 5.00 3.83 3.34
C ARG A 170 3.59 3.40 2.95
N ALA A 171 2.71 3.29 3.93
CA ALA A 171 1.29 3.09 3.69
C ALA A 171 0.58 4.45 3.67
N ASP A 172 -0.16 4.73 2.59
CA ASP A 172 -1.07 5.86 2.53
C ASP A 172 -2.32 5.56 3.38
N LEU A 173 -2.35 6.13 4.56
CA LEU A 173 -3.48 6.06 5.49
C LEU A 173 -4.39 7.29 5.38
N GLY A 174 -4.08 8.21 4.45
CA GLY A 174 -4.81 9.48 4.29
C GLY A 174 -4.68 10.40 5.50
N LEU A 175 -3.63 10.21 6.30
CA LEU A 175 -3.22 11.07 7.41
C LEU A 175 -2.18 12.07 6.90
N ALA A 176 -1.90 13.10 7.69
CA ALA A 176 -0.88 14.09 7.36
C ALA A 176 0.56 13.52 7.33
N SER A 177 0.77 12.35 7.91
CA SER A 177 2.03 11.60 7.84
C SER A 177 1.77 10.15 7.47
N ASP A 178 2.53 9.65 6.49
CA ASP A 178 2.53 8.25 6.11
C ASP A 178 3.28 7.41 7.15
N ILE A 179 2.75 6.22 7.44
CA ILE A 179 3.39 5.26 8.34
C ILE A 179 4.23 4.29 7.50
N ARG A 180 5.48 4.07 7.91
CA ARG A 180 6.33 3.04 7.31
C ARG A 180 5.86 1.67 7.75
N VAL A 181 5.69 0.77 6.80
CA VAL A 181 5.23 -0.61 7.02
C VAL A 181 6.32 -1.65 6.79
N THR A 182 7.44 -1.24 6.16
CA THR A 182 8.68 -2.02 6.06
C THR A 182 9.83 -1.19 6.59
N ILE A 183 10.96 -1.83 6.86
CA ILE A 183 12.17 -1.17 7.38
C ILE A 183 13.38 -1.65 6.56
N GLY A 184 14.33 -0.77 6.33
CA GLY A 184 15.60 -1.20 5.72
C GLY A 184 16.45 -1.98 6.73
N ALA A 185 17.15 -3.03 6.27
CA ALA A 185 18.04 -3.79 7.15
C ALA A 185 19.22 -2.95 7.66
N GLU A 186 19.53 -1.85 7.02
CA GLU A 186 20.49 -0.85 7.56
C GLU A 186 20.00 -0.30 8.91
N GLN A 187 18.72 -0.03 9.04
CA GLN A 187 18.12 0.51 10.26
C GLN A 187 17.84 -0.60 11.29
N ALA A 188 17.44 -1.79 10.83
CA ALA A 188 17.09 -2.90 11.72
C ALA A 188 18.31 -3.61 12.28
N PHE A 189 19.34 -3.84 11.46
CA PHE A 189 20.48 -4.71 11.77
C PHE A 189 21.84 -4.02 11.58
N GLY A 190 21.87 -2.78 11.11
CA GLY A 190 23.09 -2.10 10.72
C GLY A 190 23.76 -2.66 9.47
N ALA A 191 23.00 -3.41 8.65
CA ALA A 191 23.53 -4.00 7.43
C ALA A 191 23.92 -2.93 6.41
N LEU A 192 25.10 -3.03 5.82
CA LEU A 192 25.51 -2.13 4.73
C LEU A 192 24.97 -2.68 3.40
N SER A 193 24.27 -1.85 2.63
CA SER A 193 23.77 -2.25 1.33
C SER A 193 24.93 -2.40 0.33
N GLY A 194 24.97 -3.55 -0.36
CA GLY A 194 25.86 -3.77 -1.50
C GLY A 194 25.30 -3.23 -2.82
N ARG A 195 24.16 -2.53 -2.78
CA ARG A 195 23.53 -1.96 -3.96
C ARG A 195 24.15 -0.59 -4.28
N VAL A 196 24.49 -0.40 -5.54
CA VAL A 196 24.89 0.91 -6.07
C VAL A 196 23.74 1.46 -6.87
N GLU A 197 23.20 2.60 -6.45
CA GLU A 197 22.12 3.30 -7.15
C GLU A 197 22.64 4.56 -7.83
N GLY A 198 22.30 4.73 -9.12
CA GLY A 198 22.50 5.97 -9.84
C GLY A 198 21.20 6.80 -9.80
N ASP A 199 21.33 8.11 -9.77
CA ASP A 199 20.19 9.04 -9.84
C ASP A 199 19.76 9.39 -11.28
N ARG A 200 20.45 8.82 -12.26
CA ARG A 200 20.19 8.97 -13.70
C ARG A 200 20.40 7.67 -14.43
N ASP A 201 19.73 7.53 -15.58
CA ASP A 201 19.98 6.44 -16.50
C ASP A 201 21.45 6.39 -16.90
N LEU A 202 21.98 5.18 -16.99
CA LEU A 202 23.36 4.95 -17.40
C LEU A 202 23.55 5.46 -18.83
N ASP A 203 24.65 6.18 -19.08
CA ASP A 203 25.02 6.61 -20.42
C ASP A 203 25.25 5.36 -21.30
N PRO A 204 24.54 5.20 -22.43
CA PRO A 204 24.71 4.06 -23.33
C PRO A 204 26.11 4.00 -23.96
N SER A 205 26.92 5.04 -23.85
CA SER A 205 28.32 5.06 -24.28
C SER A 205 29.32 4.43 -23.31
N MET A 206 28.85 3.85 -22.21
CA MET A 206 29.70 3.21 -21.21
C MET A 206 30.50 2.05 -21.79
N THR A 207 31.77 2.02 -21.43
CA THR A 207 32.71 0.93 -21.77
C THR A 207 33.19 0.22 -20.51
N THR A 208 33.81 -0.95 -20.66
CA THR A 208 34.42 -1.70 -19.54
C THR A 208 35.57 -0.93 -18.86
N ALA A 209 36.06 0.17 -19.46
CA ALA A 209 37.06 1.06 -18.89
C ALA A 209 36.46 2.24 -18.09
N THR A 210 35.13 2.41 -18.11
CA THR A 210 34.45 3.49 -17.38
C THR A 210 34.56 3.22 -15.88
N ARG A 211 35.08 4.19 -15.12
CA ARG A 211 35.19 4.06 -13.67
C ARG A 211 33.87 4.36 -13.00
N LEU A 212 33.62 3.74 -11.82
CA LEU A 212 32.43 4.02 -10.99
C LEU A 212 32.25 5.52 -10.67
N THR A 213 33.35 6.28 -10.58
CA THR A 213 33.34 7.73 -10.36
C THR A 213 32.89 8.51 -11.60
N ASP A 214 32.96 7.92 -12.78
CA ASP A 214 32.61 8.53 -14.05
C ASP A 214 31.13 8.31 -14.41
N LEU A 215 30.42 7.48 -13.62
CA LEU A 215 28.98 7.26 -13.72
C LEU A 215 28.27 8.55 -13.31
N GLY A 216 27.81 9.31 -14.30
CA GLY A 216 27.01 10.51 -14.05
C GLY A 216 25.75 10.11 -13.28
N GLY A 217 25.64 10.55 -12.03
CA GLY A 217 24.52 10.22 -11.16
C GLY A 217 24.85 9.36 -9.96
N ALA A 218 26.06 8.84 -9.83
CA ALA A 218 26.53 8.23 -8.60
C ALA A 218 26.83 9.34 -7.56
N ASN A 219 25.81 9.84 -6.88
CA ASN A 219 25.94 10.90 -5.86
C ASN A 219 26.54 10.42 -4.53
N GLY A 220 27.40 9.42 -4.55
CA GLY A 220 28.14 8.94 -3.38
C GLY A 220 27.29 8.39 -2.25
N ARG A 221 25.97 8.19 -2.44
CA ARG A 221 25.09 7.64 -1.41
C ARG A 221 25.23 6.13 -1.25
N GLY A 222 25.78 5.41 -2.22
CA GLY A 222 25.99 3.98 -2.19
C GLY A 222 27.43 3.53 -2.00
N VAL A 223 28.41 4.43 -2.23
CA VAL A 223 29.83 4.08 -2.11
C VAL A 223 30.41 4.88 -0.96
N ARG A 224 30.26 4.40 0.26
CA ARG A 224 31.16 4.83 1.35
C ARG A 224 32.52 4.16 1.07
N ALA A 225 33.60 4.90 1.39
CA ALA A 225 34.95 4.38 1.31
C ALA A 225 35.05 3.04 2.07
N GLY A 226 35.02 1.97 1.33
CA GLY A 226 35.13 0.58 1.77
C GLY A 226 35.73 -0.22 0.65
N THR A 227 36.47 -1.25 0.96
CA THR A 227 37.08 -2.14 -0.02
C THR A 227 35.96 -2.91 -0.73
N ILE A 228 35.76 -2.69 -2.03
CA ILE A 228 34.93 -3.55 -2.86
C ILE A 228 35.86 -4.67 -3.31
N GLU A 229 35.77 -5.85 -2.71
CA GLU A 229 36.33 -7.07 -3.27
C GLU A 229 35.36 -7.55 -4.36
N VAL A 230 35.87 -7.61 -5.59
CA VAL A 230 35.14 -8.12 -6.77
C VAL A 230 35.38 -9.63 -6.87
#